data_aacb8d45f91a575f234340b8a57b1cf1
#
_entry.id   aacb8d45f91a575f234340b8a57b1cf1
#
_cell.length_a   1.000
_cell.length_b   1.000
_cell.length_c   1.000
_cell.angle_alpha   90.00
_cell.angle_beta   90.00
_cell.angle_gamma   90.00
#
_symmetry.space_group_name_H-M   'P 1'
#
loop_
_entity.id
_entity.type
_entity.pdbx_description
1 polymer ?
#
loop_
_entity_poly.entity_id
_entity_poly.type
_entity_poly.pdbx_seq_one_letter_code
_entity_poly.pdbx_strand_id
1 'polypeptide(L)'
;MGAHGKGLQVRDHEGNWVDAIAQPDELMINVGDMLSRHTNNKLKSTIHQVVNPERELWGTSRYSIPFFMHPVSEMPLNCLENCIDEDHPKLYEDTTAGKFLYERLVELGLIK
;
A
#
# COMPACT_ATOMS: atom_id res chain seq x y z
N MET A 1 -9.11 -15.66 1.82
CA MET A 1 -8.09 -16.74 1.81
C MET A 1 -6.72 -16.11 1.78
N GLY A 2 -5.92 -16.31 2.82
CA GLY A 2 -4.51 -15.89 2.83
C GLY A 2 -3.67 -16.80 1.95
N ALA A 3 -2.60 -16.25 1.35
CA ALA A 3 -1.62 -17.07 0.66
C ALA A 3 -0.85 -17.91 1.68
N HIS A 4 -0.76 -19.19 1.46
CA HIS A 4 0.10 -20.05 2.28
C HIS A 4 1.58 -19.86 1.88
N GLY A 5 2.43 -19.68 2.88
CA GLY A 5 3.87 -19.58 2.71
C GLY A 5 4.40 -18.17 2.45
N LYS A 6 5.70 -18.10 2.18
CA LYS A 6 6.44 -16.88 1.88
C LYS A 6 6.15 -16.35 0.48
N GLY A 7 6.43 -15.09 0.22
CA GLY A 7 6.32 -14.48 -1.10
C GLY A 7 6.07 -12.98 -1.05
N LEU A 8 5.29 -12.50 -0.09
CA LEU A 8 5.16 -11.07 0.16
C LEU A 8 6.32 -10.62 1.05
N GLN A 9 7.03 -9.58 0.62
CA GLN A 9 8.07 -8.92 1.40
C GLN A 9 7.78 -7.44 1.53
N VAL A 10 8.08 -6.88 2.67
CA VAL A 10 8.00 -5.45 2.96
C VAL A 10 9.39 -4.90 3.21
N ARG A 11 9.60 -3.63 2.89
CA ARG A 11 10.86 -2.96 3.14
C ARG A 11 10.82 -2.27 4.50
N ASP A 12 11.75 -2.62 5.37
CA ASP A 12 11.88 -2.00 6.69
C ASP A 12 12.52 -0.60 6.61
N HIS A 13 12.65 0.07 7.76
CA HIS A 13 13.24 1.41 7.86
C HIS A 13 14.74 1.44 7.55
N GLU A 14 15.43 0.31 7.67
CA GLU A 14 16.85 0.16 7.35
C GLU A 14 17.08 -0.16 5.87
N GLY A 15 15.99 -0.41 5.12
CA GLY A 15 16.02 -0.74 3.70
C GLY A 15 16.10 -2.23 3.39
N ASN A 16 16.02 -3.10 4.39
CA ASN A 16 16.04 -4.55 4.22
C ASN A 16 14.67 -5.07 3.82
N TRP A 17 14.64 -6.18 3.07
CA TRP A 17 13.44 -6.90 2.74
C TRP A 17 13.13 -7.93 3.81
N VAL A 18 11.93 -7.85 4.39
CA VAL A 18 11.45 -8.73 5.46
C VAL A 18 10.21 -9.46 4.97
N ASP A 19 10.15 -10.77 5.20
CA ASP A 19 8.97 -11.57 4.85
C ASP A 19 7.75 -11.14 5.65
N ALA A 20 6.68 -10.81 4.97
CA ALA A 20 5.38 -10.49 5.57
C ALA A 20 4.51 -11.76 5.56
N ILE A 21 4.40 -12.40 6.69
CA ILE A 21 3.69 -13.67 6.86
C ILE A 21 2.50 -13.46 7.79
N ALA A 22 1.28 -13.75 7.30
CA ALA A 22 0.09 -13.83 8.12
C ALA A 22 -0.20 -15.29 8.51
N GLN A 23 -0.67 -15.49 9.73
CA GLN A 23 -1.16 -16.80 10.17
C GLN A 23 -2.48 -17.14 9.46
N PRO A 24 -2.95 -18.40 9.49
CA PRO A 24 -4.12 -18.81 8.71
C PRO A 24 -5.42 -18.02 8.96
N ASP A 25 -5.57 -17.45 10.15
CA ASP A 25 -6.72 -16.66 10.61
C ASP A 25 -6.45 -15.14 10.69
N GLU A 26 -5.32 -14.70 10.16
CA GLU A 26 -4.91 -13.29 10.12
C GLU A 26 -5.07 -12.69 8.73
N LEU A 27 -5.26 -11.38 8.69
CA LEU A 27 -5.21 -10.56 7.49
C LEU A 27 -3.97 -9.69 7.52
N MET A 28 -3.24 -9.68 6.42
CA MET A 28 -2.14 -8.73 6.23
C MET A 28 -2.72 -7.40 5.74
N ILE A 29 -2.54 -6.35 6.52
CA ILE A 29 -2.99 -4.99 6.19
C ILE A 29 -1.76 -4.09 6.05
N ASN A 30 -1.70 -3.32 4.98
CA ASN A 30 -0.68 -2.31 4.79
C ASN A 30 -1.28 -0.96 4.39
N VAL A 31 -0.62 0.10 4.80
CA VAL A 31 -0.97 1.48 4.42
C VAL A 31 -0.59 1.70 2.96
N GLY A 32 -1.55 2.19 2.18
CA GLY A 32 -1.32 2.61 0.80
C GLY A 32 -1.13 4.13 0.68
N ASP A 33 -0.87 4.58 -0.54
CA ASP A 33 -0.51 5.98 -0.83
C ASP A 33 -1.63 6.98 -0.50
N MET A 34 -2.90 6.61 -0.66
CA MET A 34 -4.02 7.50 -0.30
C MET A 34 -4.02 7.81 1.20
N LEU A 35 -3.88 6.80 2.04
CA LEU A 35 -3.88 6.98 3.49
C LEU A 35 -2.61 7.69 3.96
N SER A 36 -1.47 7.37 3.35
CA SER A 36 -0.21 8.06 3.61
C SER A 36 -0.32 9.56 3.32
N ARG A 37 -0.85 9.90 2.14
CA ARG A 37 -1.11 11.27 1.73
C ARG A 37 -2.08 12.00 2.68
N HIS A 38 -3.21 11.39 2.97
CA HIS A 38 -4.26 11.94 3.84
C HIS A 38 -3.76 12.21 5.26
N THR A 39 -2.84 11.39 5.75
CA THR A 39 -2.21 11.56 7.07
C THR A 39 -0.90 12.35 7.04
N ASN A 40 -0.60 13.06 5.95
CA ASN A 40 0.62 13.83 5.79
C ASN A 40 1.89 13.02 6.13
N ASN A 41 1.94 11.75 5.70
CA ASN A 41 2.99 10.77 5.98
C ASN A 41 3.17 10.37 7.47
N LYS A 42 2.23 10.69 8.35
CA LYS A 42 2.25 10.11 9.71
C LYS A 42 2.07 8.59 9.66
N LEU A 43 1.20 8.11 8.77
CA LEU A 43 1.13 6.70 8.39
C LEU A 43 1.81 6.54 7.03
N LYS A 44 2.95 5.90 6.99
CA LYS A 44 3.74 5.75 5.76
C LYS A 44 3.23 4.59 4.91
N SER A 45 3.11 4.82 3.61
CA SER A 45 2.92 3.72 2.65
C SER A 45 4.12 2.78 2.69
N THR A 46 3.86 1.49 2.78
CA THR A 46 4.90 0.47 2.90
C THR A 46 5.28 -0.05 1.51
N ILE A 47 6.54 0.10 1.15
CA ILE A 47 7.08 -0.49 -0.07
C ILE A 47 7.10 -2.01 0.10
N HIS A 48 6.50 -2.72 -0.84
CA HIS A 48 6.40 -4.17 -0.81
C HIS A 48 6.62 -4.77 -2.19
N GLN A 49 7.00 -6.03 -2.20
CA GLN A 49 7.19 -6.81 -3.43
C GLN A 49 6.68 -8.23 -3.25
N VAL A 50 6.41 -8.88 -4.36
CA VAL A 50 6.15 -10.32 -4.39
C VAL A 50 7.34 -11.00 -5.04
N VAL A 51 7.95 -11.95 -4.33
CA VAL A 51 9.08 -12.72 -4.81
C VAL A 51 8.65 -14.15 -5.14
N ASN A 52 9.32 -14.75 -6.11
CA ASN A 52 9.12 -16.15 -6.43
C ASN A 52 9.57 -17.03 -5.24
N PRO A 53 8.88 -18.16 -5.00
CA PRO A 53 9.30 -19.12 -3.98
C PRO A 53 10.65 -19.76 -4.36
N GLU A 54 11.21 -20.51 -3.42
CA GLU A 54 12.38 -21.35 -3.65
C GLU A 54 12.12 -22.36 -4.80
N ARG A 55 13.19 -22.75 -5.47
CA ARG A 55 13.12 -23.53 -6.73
C ARG A 55 12.33 -24.84 -6.60
N GLU A 56 12.40 -25.47 -5.43
CA GLU A 56 11.67 -26.70 -5.10
C GLU A 56 10.15 -26.53 -5.14
N LEU A 57 9.66 -25.30 -4.97
CA LEU A 57 8.23 -24.97 -4.95
C LEU A 57 7.70 -24.41 -6.28
N TRP A 58 8.53 -24.34 -7.33
CA TRP A 58 8.10 -23.76 -8.62
C TRP A 58 6.98 -24.52 -9.30
N GLY A 59 6.81 -25.80 -8.98
CA GLY A 59 5.68 -26.62 -9.48
C GLY A 59 4.37 -26.43 -8.71
N THR A 60 4.34 -25.57 -7.70
CA THR A 60 3.16 -25.34 -6.88
C THR A 60 2.47 -24.01 -7.20
N SER A 61 1.15 -23.98 -7.06
CA SER A 61 0.37 -22.74 -7.22
C SER A 61 0.19 -22.05 -5.89
N ARG A 62 0.37 -20.72 -5.89
CA ARG A 62 0.13 -19.86 -4.72
C ARG A 62 -0.86 -18.76 -5.12
N TYR A 63 -1.97 -18.73 -4.44
CA TYR A 63 -3.02 -17.73 -4.66
C TYR A 63 -3.04 -16.70 -3.53
N SER A 64 -3.22 -15.44 -3.90
CA SER A 64 -3.51 -14.35 -2.96
C SER A 64 -4.58 -13.44 -3.54
N ILE A 65 -5.41 -12.88 -2.67
CA ILE A 65 -6.50 -11.98 -3.07
C ILE A 65 -6.28 -10.66 -2.34
N PRO A 66 -5.66 -9.65 -2.99
CA PRO A 66 -5.57 -8.32 -2.42
C PRO A 66 -6.95 -7.65 -2.47
N PHE A 67 -7.29 -6.95 -1.41
CA PHE A 67 -8.48 -6.12 -1.32
C PHE A 67 -8.05 -4.66 -1.15
N PHE A 68 -8.32 -3.84 -2.16
CA PHE A 68 -8.03 -2.41 -2.12
C PHE A 68 -9.20 -1.66 -1.52
N MET A 69 -9.00 -1.12 -0.32
CA MET A 69 -9.99 -0.28 0.34
C MET A 69 -9.83 1.17 -0.16
N HIS A 70 -10.55 1.53 -1.20
CA HIS A 70 -10.58 2.90 -1.71
C HIS A 70 -11.74 3.68 -1.10
N PRO A 71 -11.56 4.94 -0.72
CA PRO A 71 -12.67 5.83 -0.39
C PRO A 71 -13.49 6.14 -1.64
N VAL A 72 -14.69 6.67 -1.46
CA VAL A 72 -15.50 7.18 -2.58
C VAL A 72 -14.76 8.28 -3.35
N SER A 73 -14.99 8.37 -4.65
CA SER A 73 -14.21 9.25 -5.54
C SER A 73 -14.24 10.73 -5.15
N GLU A 74 -15.34 11.18 -4.56
CA GLU A 74 -15.56 12.56 -4.15
C GLU A 74 -14.89 12.91 -2.81
N MET A 75 -14.42 11.90 -2.07
CA MET A 75 -13.78 12.13 -0.78
C MET A 75 -12.52 13.00 -0.96
N PRO A 76 -12.41 14.13 -0.23
CA PRO A 76 -11.17 14.90 -0.20
C PRO A 76 -10.02 14.11 0.42
N LEU A 77 -8.88 14.08 -0.27
CA LEU A 77 -7.61 13.52 0.24
C LEU A 77 -6.68 14.62 0.75
N ASN A 78 -7.24 15.72 1.22
CA ASN A 78 -6.46 16.79 1.84
C ASN A 78 -5.75 16.25 3.08
N CYS A 79 -4.57 16.77 3.37
CA CYS A 79 -3.88 16.42 4.61
C CYS A 79 -4.77 16.80 5.80
N LEU A 80 -4.96 15.85 6.72
CA LEU A 80 -5.72 16.09 7.95
C LEU A 80 -5.05 17.19 8.79
N GLU A 81 -5.83 18.13 9.32
CA GLU A 81 -5.31 19.26 10.10
C GLU A 81 -4.49 18.80 11.31
N ASN A 82 -4.94 17.75 12.00
CA ASN A 82 -4.22 17.15 13.14
C ASN A 82 -2.93 16.40 12.74
N CYS A 83 -2.64 16.32 11.45
CA CYS A 83 -1.41 15.77 10.90
C CYS A 83 -0.44 16.85 10.39
N ILE A 84 -0.79 18.11 10.56
CA ILE A 84 0.03 19.26 10.15
C ILE A 84 0.40 20.05 11.41
N ASP A 85 1.67 20.36 11.57
CA ASP A 85 2.21 21.20 12.65
C ASP A 85 3.49 21.91 12.16
N GLU A 86 4.15 22.66 13.04
CA GLU A 86 5.37 23.43 12.69
C GLU A 86 6.53 22.52 12.28
N ASP A 87 6.64 21.32 12.88
CA ASP A 87 7.68 20.33 12.56
C ASP A 87 7.29 19.47 11.35
N HIS A 88 6.00 19.40 11.01
CA HIS A 88 5.44 18.59 9.94
C HIS A 88 4.52 19.44 9.04
N PRO A 89 5.08 20.32 8.21
CA PRO A 89 4.30 21.17 7.31
C PRO A 89 3.53 20.32 6.30
N LYS A 90 2.45 20.89 5.75
CA LYS A 90 1.65 20.23 4.71
C LYS A 90 2.50 19.84 3.49
N LEU A 91 2.55 18.56 3.18
CA LEU A 91 3.40 17.99 2.12
C LEU A 91 2.70 17.88 0.77
N TYR A 92 1.38 17.83 0.75
CA TYR A 92 0.60 17.50 -0.44
C TYR A 92 -0.45 18.56 -0.75
N GLU A 93 -0.65 18.79 -2.03
CA GLU A 93 -1.76 19.61 -2.52
C GLU A 93 -3.11 18.94 -2.30
N ASP A 94 -4.17 19.73 -2.24
CA ASP A 94 -5.52 19.23 -2.07
C ASP A 94 -5.98 18.51 -3.35
N THR A 95 -6.61 17.37 -3.17
CA THR A 95 -7.16 16.56 -4.28
C THR A 95 -8.31 15.70 -3.79
N THR A 96 -8.96 14.97 -4.69
CA THR A 96 -9.96 13.95 -4.33
C THR A 96 -9.43 12.55 -4.55
N ALA A 97 -10.02 11.56 -3.89
CA ALA A 97 -9.65 10.16 -4.04
C ALA A 97 -9.75 9.69 -5.49
N GLY A 98 -10.81 10.07 -6.20
CA GLY A 98 -11.01 9.71 -7.60
C GLY A 98 -9.96 10.32 -8.53
N LYS A 99 -9.64 11.62 -8.36
CA LYS A 99 -8.59 12.25 -9.14
C LYS A 99 -7.23 11.62 -8.90
N PHE A 100 -6.86 11.39 -7.65
CA PHE A 100 -5.62 10.73 -7.29
C PHE A 100 -5.52 9.32 -7.89
N LEU A 101 -6.59 8.52 -7.79
CA LEU A 101 -6.63 7.18 -8.38
C LEU A 101 -6.46 7.24 -9.90
N TYR A 102 -7.16 8.16 -10.56
CA TYR A 102 -7.04 8.34 -12.01
C TYR A 102 -5.60 8.64 -12.44
N GLU A 103 -4.93 9.57 -11.76
CA GLU A 103 -3.54 9.92 -12.04
C GLU A 103 -2.61 8.71 -11.89
N ARG A 104 -2.79 7.89 -10.85
CA ARG A 104 -2.01 6.65 -10.65
C ARG A 104 -2.25 5.64 -11.77
N LEU A 105 -3.50 5.45 -12.21
CA LEU A 105 -3.84 4.52 -13.29
C LEU A 105 -3.25 4.97 -14.64
N VAL A 106 -3.20 6.28 -14.91
CA VAL A 106 -2.54 6.84 -16.08
C VAL A 106 -1.03 6.59 -16.04
N GLU A 107 -0.38 6.86 -14.89
CA GLU A 107 1.07 6.61 -14.70
C GLU A 107 1.44 5.14 -14.89
N LEU A 108 0.58 4.23 -14.48
CA LEU A 108 0.75 2.79 -14.68
C LEU A 108 0.41 2.31 -16.11
N GLY A 109 -0.11 3.22 -16.97
CA GLY A 109 -0.51 2.89 -18.34
C GLY A 109 -1.77 2.04 -18.43
N LEU A 110 -2.57 1.96 -17.36
CA LEU A 110 -3.81 1.19 -17.31
C LEU A 110 -4.99 1.92 -17.96
N ILE A 111 -4.93 3.22 -18.03
CA ILE A 111 -5.87 4.06 -18.76
C ILE A 111 -5.11 5.11 -19.57
N LYS A 112 -5.74 5.58 -20.68
CA LYS A 112 -5.19 6.58 -21.60
C LYS A 112 -5.90 7.91 -21.42
#